data_9fd0b56610d016c04f3f3a8e1f368d3b
#
_entry.id   9fd0b56610d016c04f3f3a8e1f368d3b
#
_cell.length_a   1.000
_cell.length_b   1.000
_cell.length_c   1.000
_cell.angle_alpha   90.00
_cell.angle_beta   90.00
_cell.angle_gamma   90.00
#
_symmetry.space_group_name_H-M   'P 1'
#
loop_
_entity.id
_entity.type
_entity.pdbx_description
1 polymer ?
#
loop_
_entity_poly.entity_id
_entity_poly.type
_entity_poly.pdbx_seq_one_letter_code
_entity_poly.pdbx_strand_id
1 'polypeptide(L)'
;MVTKEKLYSDVPPTKLRNKEEKFKPAKTSPFWIAVANFFFFNMLQNRFYAFRYTGVENYKNRDDKYPTILFAPHANWWDGIVLYNISHRICKKEIRLMVEELNRFPLLRRGGAYSVNKKSAQSAMKALKYSVDLLSDLKNVLCIFPQGIIRPPHYRPIEFQTGLAYIAQNAAKKYGKVNLIPVAIDFCFFRDNRPEVVVDFGERIEVTNVEVDIDRKEYTNFLAAKLTETCDKQFMKISQGQVEDYEFLFKPKLKWYRRIEQRLKRIDIPESGV
;
A
#
# COMPACT_ATOMS: atom_id res chain seq x y z
N MET A 1 -26.98 -19.45 6.28
CA MET A 1 -25.70 -19.19 5.62
C MET A 1 -25.45 -17.69 5.67
N VAL A 2 -24.50 -17.22 6.47
CA VAL A 2 -24.08 -15.82 6.46
C VAL A 2 -23.20 -15.66 5.22
N THR A 3 -23.64 -14.88 4.24
CA THR A 3 -22.86 -14.64 3.03
C THR A 3 -21.52 -14.01 3.40
N LYS A 4 -20.42 -14.45 2.77
CA LYS A 4 -19.04 -13.96 2.97
C LYS A 4 -18.92 -12.43 3.00
N GLU A 5 -19.82 -11.71 2.35
CA GLU A 5 -19.87 -10.26 2.32
C GLU A 5 -20.31 -9.60 3.64
N LYS A 6 -21.17 -10.27 4.44
CA LYS A 6 -21.68 -9.69 5.69
C LYS A 6 -20.64 -9.62 6.82
N LEU A 7 -19.65 -10.52 6.83
CA LEU A 7 -18.65 -10.58 7.90
C LEU A 7 -17.67 -9.40 7.92
N TYR A 8 -17.52 -8.68 6.79
CA TYR A 8 -16.54 -7.60 6.64
C TYR A 8 -17.16 -6.29 6.12
N SER A 9 -18.49 -6.26 5.96
CA SER A 9 -19.22 -5.08 5.49
C SER A 9 -19.77 -4.21 6.61
N ASP A 10 -19.43 -4.48 7.87
CA ASP A 10 -19.96 -3.78 9.05
C ASP A 10 -19.38 -2.37 9.29
N VAL A 11 -18.71 -1.81 8.29
CA VAL A 11 -18.63 -0.37 8.23
C VAL A 11 -20.02 0.12 7.82
N PRO A 12 -20.79 0.79 8.70
CA PRO A 12 -22.11 1.25 8.35
C PRO A 12 -22.03 2.07 7.05
N PRO A 13 -22.99 1.87 6.11
CA PRO A 13 -22.99 2.64 4.87
C PRO A 13 -23.01 4.11 5.24
N THR A 14 -21.89 4.77 5.10
CA THR A 14 -21.82 6.20 5.36
C THR A 14 -22.74 6.88 4.39
N LYS A 15 -23.52 7.87 4.86
CA LYS A 15 -24.38 8.75 4.01
C LYS A 15 -23.60 9.40 2.85
N LEU A 16 -22.26 9.24 2.84
CA LEU A 16 -21.33 9.80 1.86
C LEU A 16 -21.13 8.89 0.64
N ARG A 17 -21.62 7.65 0.64
CA ARG A 17 -21.56 6.74 -0.52
C ARG A 17 -22.79 6.94 -1.41
N ASN A 18 -22.80 8.03 -2.17
CA ASN A 18 -23.86 8.32 -3.11
C ASN A 18 -23.42 7.94 -4.54
N LYS A 19 -24.34 7.38 -5.36
CA LYS A 19 -24.11 7.16 -6.81
C LYS A 19 -23.76 8.42 -7.56
N GLU A 20 -24.25 9.55 -7.10
CA GLU A 20 -24.05 10.88 -7.70
C GLU A 20 -22.73 11.56 -7.33
N GLU A 21 -21.91 10.90 -6.49
CA GLU A 21 -20.63 11.46 -6.08
C GLU A 21 -19.70 11.65 -7.26
N LYS A 22 -19.41 12.94 -7.58
CA LYS A 22 -18.56 13.32 -8.69
C LYS A 22 -17.10 12.92 -8.42
N PHE A 23 -16.41 12.50 -9.47
CA PHE A 23 -14.97 12.22 -9.43
C PHE A 23 -14.18 13.46 -8.98
N LYS A 24 -13.25 13.24 -8.04
CA LYS A 24 -12.35 14.28 -7.49
C LYS A 24 -10.90 13.90 -7.77
N PRO A 25 -10.18 14.66 -8.63
CA PRO A 25 -8.76 14.41 -8.89
C PRO A 25 -7.91 14.75 -7.66
N ALA A 26 -6.67 14.26 -7.62
CA ALA A 26 -5.67 14.70 -6.67
C ALA A 26 -5.43 16.22 -6.80
N LYS A 27 -5.10 16.87 -5.68
CA LYS A 27 -4.80 18.32 -5.64
C LYS A 27 -3.60 18.56 -4.75
N THR A 28 -2.43 18.12 -5.21
CA THR A 28 -1.18 18.22 -4.46
C THR A 28 -0.59 19.63 -4.52
N SER A 29 0.20 19.97 -3.51
CA SER A 29 1.12 21.09 -3.55
C SER A 29 2.33 20.76 -2.67
N PRO A 30 3.53 21.34 -2.91
CA PRO A 30 4.73 21.07 -2.12
C PRO A 30 4.52 21.29 -0.61
N PHE A 31 3.84 22.36 -0.24
CA PHE A 31 3.50 22.65 1.15
C PHE A 31 2.68 21.54 1.81
N TRP A 32 1.58 21.12 1.16
CA TRP A 32 0.71 20.08 1.72
C TRP A 32 1.36 18.70 1.72
N ILE A 33 2.24 18.41 0.75
CA ILE A 33 3.04 17.18 0.76
C ILE A 33 4.00 17.19 1.97
N ALA A 34 4.66 18.32 2.26
CA ALA A 34 5.54 18.43 3.43
C ALA A 34 4.75 18.24 4.75
N VAL A 35 3.58 18.87 4.88
CA VAL A 35 2.68 18.69 6.03
C VAL A 35 2.25 17.23 6.18
N ALA A 36 1.81 16.59 5.10
CA ALA A 36 1.38 15.20 5.11
C ALA A 36 2.55 14.25 5.44
N ASN A 37 3.75 14.50 4.91
CA ASN A 37 4.97 13.75 5.22
C ASN A 37 5.31 13.79 6.70
N PHE A 38 5.22 14.96 7.32
CA PHE A 38 5.45 15.13 8.75
C PHE A 38 4.37 14.40 9.56
N PHE A 39 3.10 14.65 9.23
CA PHE A 39 1.95 14.11 9.96
C PHE A 39 1.88 12.58 9.90
N PHE A 40 1.91 12.00 8.71
CA PHE A 40 1.78 10.54 8.55
C PHE A 40 2.98 9.77 9.10
N PHE A 41 4.18 10.37 9.04
CA PHE A 41 5.34 9.72 9.65
C PHE A 41 5.27 9.71 11.18
N ASN A 42 4.87 10.83 11.79
CA ASN A 42 4.65 10.88 13.23
C ASN A 42 3.53 9.94 13.69
N MET A 43 2.45 9.82 12.90
CA MET A 43 1.40 8.84 13.19
C MET A 43 1.95 7.41 13.25
N LEU A 44 2.78 7.02 12.28
CA LEU A 44 3.41 5.68 12.29
C LEU A 44 4.31 5.50 13.51
N GLN A 45 5.21 6.45 13.77
CA GLN A 45 6.13 6.36 14.92
C GLN A 45 5.42 6.31 16.28
N ASN A 46 4.26 6.95 16.39
CA ASN A 46 3.46 6.90 17.63
C ASN A 46 2.69 5.60 17.79
N ARG A 47 2.21 5.02 16.69
CA ARG A 47 1.37 3.81 16.71
C ARG A 47 2.21 2.54 16.76
N PHE A 48 3.30 2.48 15.98
CA PHE A 48 4.10 1.29 15.78
C PHE A 48 5.42 1.36 16.54
N TYR A 49 5.91 0.19 16.95
CA TYR A 49 7.17 0.06 17.65
C TYR A 49 8.36 0.27 16.71
N ALA A 50 8.32 -0.38 15.56
CA ALA A 50 9.30 -0.23 14.49
C ALA A 50 8.62 -0.35 13.11
N PHE A 51 9.35 0.03 12.07
CA PHE A 51 9.00 -0.23 10.70
C PHE A 51 10.18 -0.88 10.01
N ARG A 52 10.00 -2.14 9.61
CA ARG A 52 10.99 -2.96 8.91
C ARG A 52 10.59 -3.15 7.46
N TYR A 53 11.56 -3.22 6.56
CA TYR A 53 11.30 -3.53 5.16
C TYR A 53 12.46 -4.33 4.55
N THR A 54 12.13 -5.11 3.50
CA THR A 54 13.10 -5.89 2.72
C THR A 54 12.71 -5.89 1.25
N GLY A 55 13.55 -6.47 0.39
CA GLY A 55 13.27 -6.61 -1.04
C GLY A 55 13.29 -5.30 -1.83
N VAL A 56 13.74 -4.20 -1.25
CA VAL A 56 13.74 -2.89 -1.89
C VAL A 56 14.55 -2.83 -3.20
N GLU A 57 15.45 -3.80 -3.41
CA GLU A 57 16.21 -3.95 -4.65
C GLU A 57 15.30 -4.22 -5.86
N ASN A 58 14.17 -4.89 -5.65
CA ASN A 58 13.15 -5.10 -6.69
C ASN A 58 12.57 -3.78 -7.19
N TYR A 59 12.54 -2.76 -6.33
CA TYR A 59 12.17 -1.39 -6.72
C TYR A 59 13.36 -0.61 -7.28
N LYS A 60 14.55 -0.67 -6.66
CA LYS A 60 15.73 0.11 -7.07
C LYS A 60 16.24 -0.29 -8.45
N ASN A 61 16.25 -1.58 -8.76
CA ASN A 61 16.75 -2.15 -10.02
C ASN A 61 15.75 -2.06 -11.18
N ARG A 62 14.63 -1.35 -11.00
CA ARG A 62 13.69 -1.12 -12.09
C ARG A 62 14.27 -0.15 -13.14
N ASP A 63 13.75 -0.24 -14.35
CA ASP A 63 13.99 0.80 -15.34
C ASP A 63 13.15 2.04 -14.98
N ASP A 64 13.82 3.10 -14.49
CA ASP A 64 13.19 4.32 -13.98
C ASP A 64 12.69 5.27 -15.08
N LYS A 65 12.97 4.95 -16.35
CA LYS A 65 12.40 5.62 -17.53
C LYS A 65 10.92 5.28 -17.72
N TYR A 66 10.43 4.25 -17.06
CA TYR A 66 9.05 3.79 -17.16
C TYR A 66 8.28 3.97 -15.85
N PRO A 67 6.97 4.19 -15.94
CA PRO A 67 6.14 4.38 -14.75
C PRO A 67 6.12 3.15 -13.85
N THR A 68 5.83 3.37 -12.59
CA THR A 68 5.81 2.32 -11.55
C THR A 68 4.47 2.30 -10.82
N ILE A 69 3.95 1.10 -10.60
CA ILE A 69 2.77 0.82 -9.80
C ILE A 69 3.18 -0.10 -8.65
N LEU A 70 2.87 0.28 -7.41
CA LEU A 70 2.92 -0.59 -6.25
C LEU A 70 1.51 -1.11 -5.99
N PHE A 71 1.37 -2.40 -5.71
CA PHE A 71 0.10 -2.97 -5.34
C PHE A 71 0.23 -3.86 -4.11
N ALA A 72 -0.72 -3.72 -3.19
CA ALA A 72 -0.64 -4.32 -1.86
C ALA A 72 -1.98 -4.90 -1.42
N PRO A 73 -2.02 -5.84 -0.47
CA PRO A 73 -3.26 -6.26 0.17
C PRO A 73 -3.84 -5.10 0.97
N HIS A 74 -5.16 -5.14 1.21
CA HIS A 74 -5.83 -4.14 2.03
C HIS A 74 -6.46 -4.81 3.25
N ALA A 75 -5.73 -4.76 4.35
CA ALA A 75 -6.13 -5.42 5.59
C ALA A 75 -6.71 -4.45 6.62
N ASN A 76 -6.28 -3.20 6.59
CA ASN A 76 -6.76 -2.20 7.53
C ASN A 76 -6.46 -0.76 7.04
N TRP A 77 -6.90 0.21 7.82
CA TRP A 77 -6.75 1.63 7.50
C TRP A 77 -5.27 2.11 7.42
N TRP A 78 -4.36 1.45 8.16
CA TRP A 78 -2.94 1.83 8.20
C TRP A 78 -2.20 1.53 6.92
N ASP A 79 -2.69 0.61 6.10
CA ASP A 79 -2.03 0.22 4.83
C ASP A 79 -1.79 1.43 3.92
N GLY A 80 -2.77 2.36 3.86
CA GLY A 80 -2.64 3.59 3.09
C GLY A 80 -1.54 4.51 3.62
N ILE A 81 -1.37 4.60 4.94
CA ILE A 81 -0.33 5.41 5.60
C ILE A 81 1.04 4.74 5.44
N VAL A 82 1.08 3.40 5.48
CA VAL A 82 2.30 2.62 5.21
C VAL A 82 2.75 2.86 3.78
N LEU A 83 1.87 2.69 2.78
CA LEU A 83 2.21 2.96 1.36
C LEU A 83 2.61 4.42 1.12
N TYR A 84 1.99 5.37 1.83
CA TYR A 84 2.39 6.77 1.78
C TYR A 84 3.86 6.94 2.18
N ASN A 85 4.26 6.36 3.31
CA ASN A 85 5.63 6.48 3.80
C ASN A 85 6.63 5.66 2.97
N ILE A 86 6.25 4.50 2.46
CA ILE A 86 7.04 3.73 1.48
C ILE A 86 7.33 4.60 0.27
N SER A 87 6.30 5.19 -0.33
CA SER A 87 6.44 6.00 -1.55
C SER A 87 7.37 7.20 -1.35
N HIS A 88 7.16 7.96 -0.28
CA HIS A 88 7.93 9.20 -0.05
C HIS A 88 9.31 8.96 0.54
N ARG A 89 9.49 7.97 1.43
CA ARG A 89 10.73 7.79 2.20
C ARG A 89 11.66 6.74 1.62
N ILE A 90 11.09 5.66 1.07
CA ILE A 90 11.87 4.56 0.48
C ILE A 90 12.00 4.78 -1.03
N CYS A 91 10.88 4.92 -1.72
CA CYS A 91 10.85 5.06 -3.19
C CYS A 91 11.24 6.46 -3.68
N LYS A 92 11.20 7.48 -2.82
CA LYS A 92 11.45 8.90 -3.18
C LYS A 92 10.57 9.40 -4.33
N LYS A 93 9.29 8.99 -4.31
CA LYS A 93 8.28 9.33 -5.30
C LYS A 93 7.03 9.93 -4.64
N GLU A 94 6.26 10.68 -5.40
CA GLU A 94 4.97 11.19 -4.96
C GLU A 94 3.91 10.11 -5.12
N ILE A 95 3.27 9.75 -4.01
CA ILE A 95 2.19 8.76 -4.04
C ILE A 95 0.97 9.29 -4.79
N ARG A 96 0.35 8.41 -5.57
CA ARG A 96 -1.01 8.57 -6.10
C ARG A 96 -1.84 7.38 -5.64
N LEU A 97 -2.90 7.63 -4.89
CA LEU A 97 -3.70 6.60 -4.24
C LEU A 97 -5.19 6.78 -4.55
N MET A 98 -5.82 5.70 -5.02
CA MET A 98 -7.26 5.66 -5.26
C MET A 98 -8.01 5.41 -3.95
N VAL A 99 -8.97 6.29 -3.59
CA VAL A 99 -9.71 6.23 -2.32
C VAL A 99 -11.21 6.32 -2.57
N GLU A 100 -11.97 5.34 -2.07
CA GLU A 100 -13.43 5.30 -2.24
C GLU A 100 -14.14 6.36 -1.39
N GLU A 101 -13.71 6.56 -0.15
CA GLU A 101 -14.35 7.49 0.79
C GLU A 101 -13.62 8.85 0.89
N LEU A 102 -13.20 9.39 -0.23
CA LEU A 102 -12.42 10.63 -0.23
C LEU A 102 -13.19 11.83 0.34
N ASN A 103 -14.52 11.83 0.28
CA ASN A 103 -15.35 12.89 0.89
C ASN A 103 -15.29 12.86 2.42
N ARG A 104 -15.07 11.69 3.01
CA ARG A 104 -14.89 11.57 4.46
C ARG A 104 -13.54 12.16 4.92
N PHE A 105 -12.53 12.12 4.03
CA PHE A 105 -11.18 12.58 4.31
C PHE A 105 -10.67 13.52 3.19
N PRO A 106 -11.28 14.71 3.02
CA PRO A 106 -11.02 15.56 1.85
C PRO A 106 -9.58 16.07 1.77
N LEU A 107 -8.87 16.13 2.89
CA LEU A 107 -7.47 16.55 2.95
C LEU A 107 -6.52 15.54 2.31
N LEU A 108 -6.90 14.27 2.19
CA LEU A 108 -6.07 13.26 1.52
C LEU A 108 -5.76 13.62 0.06
N ARG A 109 -6.62 14.39 -0.59
CA ARG A 109 -6.36 14.93 -1.95
C ARG A 109 -5.09 15.77 -2.02
N ARG A 110 -4.77 16.46 -0.93
CA ARG A 110 -3.56 17.29 -0.81
C ARG A 110 -2.29 16.43 -0.72
N GLY A 111 -2.42 15.21 -0.22
CA GLY A 111 -1.35 14.22 -0.14
C GLY A 111 -1.25 13.28 -1.35
N GLY A 112 -2.08 13.47 -2.40
CA GLY A 112 -2.00 12.67 -3.62
C GLY A 112 -3.13 11.66 -3.83
N ALA A 113 -4.13 11.61 -2.94
CA ALA A 113 -5.29 10.76 -3.12
C ALA A 113 -6.27 11.35 -4.15
N TYR A 114 -7.00 10.48 -4.86
CA TYR A 114 -8.10 10.82 -5.76
C TYR A 114 -9.26 9.85 -5.56
N SER A 115 -10.47 10.28 -5.93
CA SER A 115 -11.67 9.51 -5.62
C SER A 115 -11.93 8.39 -6.62
N VAL A 116 -12.56 7.32 -6.12
CA VAL A 116 -13.26 6.33 -6.94
C VAL A 116 -14.66 6.11 -6.36
N ASN A 117 -15.66 6.02 -7.24
CA ASN A 117 -17.01 5.62 -6.85
C ASN A 117 -17.35 4.30 -7.55
N LYS A 118 -17.30 3.21 -6.81
CA LYS A 118 -17.57 1.85 -7.33
C LYS A 118 -19.06 1.61 -7.62
N LYS A 119 -19.96 2.45 -7.10
CA LYS A 119 -21.40 2.35 -7.36
C LYS A 119 -21.77 2.90 -8.74
N SER A 120 -20.87 3.62 -9.40
CA SER A 120 -21.04 4.19 -10.74
C SER A 120 -19.93 3.67 -11.66
N ALA A 121 -20.29 2.82 -12.63
CA ALA A 121 -19.35 2.30 -13.64
C ALA A 121 -18.62 3.43 -14.40
N GLN A 122 -19.36 4.52 -14.73
CA GLN A 122 -18.78 5.69 -15.39
C GLN A 122 -17.73 6.39 -14.50
N SER A 123 -18.03 6.58 -13.22
CA SER A 123 -17.10 7.21 -12.28
C SER A 123 -15.88 6.30 -12.01
N ALA A 124 -16.09 5.00 -11.87
CA ALA A 124 -15.01 4.04 -11.73
C ALA A 124 -14.08 4.06 -12.95
N MET A 125 -14.66 4.02 -14.16
CA MET A 125 -13.87 4.09 -15.40
C MET A 125 -13.09 5.41 -15.52
N LYS A 126 -13.68 6.53 -15.09
CA LYS A 126 -12.98 7.82 -15.05
C LYS A 126 -11.77 7.79 -14.11
N ALA A 127 -11.92 7.17 -12.94
CA ALA A 127 -10.82 6.99 -11.99
C ALA A 127 -9.71 6.11 -12.57
N LEU A 128 -10.03 5.01 -13.25
CA LEU A 128 -9.06 4.13 -13.90
C LEU A 128 -8.29 4.85 -15.02
N LYS A 129 -8.98 5.59 -15.88
CA LYS A 129 -8.32 6.40 -16.94
C LYS A 129 -7.40 7.46 -16.33
N TYR A 130 -7.88 8.16 -15.29
CA TYR A 130 -7.07 9.14 -14.57
C TYR A 130 -5.83 8.51 -13.94
N SER A 131 -5.93 7.27 -13.44
CA SER A 131 -4.76 6.52 -12.92
C SER A 131 -3.69 6.32 -13.99
N VAL A 132 -4.11 5.96 -15.21
CA VAL A 132 -3.18 5.81 -16.34
C VAL A 132 -2.52 7.16 -16.67
N ASP A 133 -3.30 8.25 -16.69
CA ASP A 133 -2.77 9.58 -17.02
C ASP A 133 -1.78 10.11 -15.96
N LEU A 134 -1.98 9.80 -14.68
CA LEU A 134 -1.05 10.15 -13.60
C LEU A 134 0.34 9.52 -13.76
N LEU A 135 0.43 8.40 -14.47
CA LEU A 135 1.69 7.68 -14.72
C LEU A 135 2.57 8.35 -15.79
N SER A 136 2.08 9.41 -16.48
CA SER A 136 2.89 10.21 -17.40
C SER A 136 3.99 10.99 -16.69
N ASP A 137 3.78 11.35 -15.43
CA ASP A 137 4.80 12.01 -14.61
C ASP A 137 5.55 10.95 -13.78
N LEU A 138 6.79 10.69 -14.15
CA LEU A 138 7.65 9.70 -13.49
C LEU A 138 8.03 10.06 -12.04
N LYS A 139 7.69 11.26 -11.57
CA LYS A 139 7.77 11.61 -10.14
C LYS A 139 6.71 10.88 -9.34
N ASN A 140 5.62 10.44 -9.98
CA ASN A 140 4.55 9.70 -9.35
C ASN A 140 4.88 8.22 -9.21
N VAL A 141 4.40 7.62 -8.13
CA VAL A 141 4.18 6.19 -7.99
C VAL A 141 2.71 5.95 -7.70
N LEU A 142 2.08 5.11 -8.52
CA LEU A 142 0.69 4.74 -8.30
C LEU A 142 0.62 3.60 -7.30
N CYS A 143 -0.17 3.76 -6.24
CA CYS A 143 -0.41 2.72 -5.24
C CYS A 143 -1.85 2.24 -5.34
N ILE A 144 -2.04 0.93 -5.37
CA ILE A 144 -3.36 0.31 -5.57
C ILE A 144 -3.57 -0.82 -4.56
N PHE A 145 -4.78 -0.88 -4.00
CA PHE A 145 -5.31 -2.01 -3.27
C PHE A 145 -6.28 -2.78 -4.18
N PRO A 146 -5.81 -3.78 -4.94
CA PRO A 146 -6.60 -4.35 -6.03
C PRO A 146 -7.78 -5.20 -5.58
N GLN A 147 -7.84 -5.61 -4.30
CA GLN A 147 -9.00 -6.28 -3.70
C GLN A 147 -10.24 -5.36 -3.70
N GLY A 148 -10.02 -4.04 -3.62
CA GLY A 148 -11.07 -3.04 -3.59
C GLY A 148 -11.91 -2.99 -2.29
N ILE A 149 -11.66 -3.88 -1.36
CA ILE A 149 -12.29 -3.96 -0.03
C ILE A 149 -11.24 -4.37 1.00
N ILE A 150 -11.49 -4.03 2.27
CA ILE A 150 -10.65 -4.49 3.37
C ILE A 150 -10.94 -5.97 3.63
N ARG A 151 -9.89 -6.79 3.73
CA ARG A 151 -9.94 -8.22 4.07
C ARG A 151 -8.90 -8.52 5.16
N PRO A 152 -9.12 -9.51 6.04
CA PRO A 152 -8.10 -9.92 7.00
C PRO A 152 -6.78 -10.28 6.30
N PRO A 153 -5.62 -10.06 6.94
CA PRO A 153 -4.30 -10.26 6.30
C PRO A 153 -4.10 -11.67 5.73
N HIS A 154 -4.65 -12.68 6.41
CA HIS A 154 -4.49 -14.09 6.03
C HIS A 154 -5.67 -14.65 5.21
N TYR A 155 -6.57 -13.77 4.73
CA TYR A 155 -7.66 -14.19 3.86
C TYR A 155 -7.11 -14.73 2.54
N ARG A 156 -7.48 -15.97 2.20
CA ARG A 156 -7.05 -16.65 0.98
C ARG A 156 -8.24 -17.31 0.26
N PRO A 157 -8.25 -17.36 -1.06
CA PRO A 157 -7.27 -16.72 -1.97
C PRO A 157 -7.42 -15.20 -1.96
N ILE A 158 -6.32 -14.49 -2.33
CA ILE A 158 -6.39 -13.04 -2.56
C ILE A 158 -7.05 -12.81 -3.92
N GLU A 159 -8.24 -12.26 -3.92
CA GLU A 159 -9.03 -11.99 -5.13
C GLU A 159 -8.93 -10.51 -5.51
N PHE A 160 -8.73 -10.23 -6.80
CA PHE A 160 -8.61 -8.89 -7.33
C PHE A 160 -9.84 -8.46 -8.13
N GLN A 161 -10.12 -7.18 -8.09
CA GLN A 161 -10.89 -6.50 -9.12
C GLN A 161 -10.02 -6.25 -10.35
N THR A 162 -10.61 -6.20 -11.53
CA THR A 162 -9.87 -6.07 -12.80
C THR A 162 -9.20 -4.70 -13.02
N GLY A 163 -9.36 -3.77 -12.06
CA GLY A 163 -8.87 -2.39 -12.19
C GLY A 163 -7.35 -2.28 -12.31
N LEU A 164 -6.58 -3.10 -11.56
CA LEU A 164 -5.12 -3.10 -11.66
C LEU A 164 -4.65 -3.57 -13.05
N ALA A 165 -5.19 -4.68 -13.54
CA ALA A 165 -4.87 -5.20 -14.88
C ALA A 165 -5.24 -4.17 -15.97
N TYR A 166 -6.41 -3.53 -15.86
CA TYR A 166 -6.80 -2.45 -16.78
C TYR A 166 -5.76 -1.33 -16.81
N ILE A 167 -5.33 -0.82 -15.65
CA ILE A 167 -4.37 0.28 -15.57
C ILE A 167 -3.02 -0.16 -16.12
N ALA A 168 -2.53 -1.35 -15.74
CA ALA A 168 -1.24 -1.86 -16.18
C ALA A 168 -1.17 -2.03 -17.70
N GLN A 169 -2.16 -2.69 -18.29
CA GLN A 169 -2.24 -2.91 -19.74
C GLN A 169 -2.35 -1.59 -20.53
N ASN A 170 -3.22 -0.65 -20.09
CA ASN A 170 -3.35 0.62 -20.78
C ASN A 170 -2.13 1.54 -20.58
N ALA A 171 -1.44 1.45 -19.44
CA ALA A 171 -0.19 2.17 -19.21
C ALA A 171 0.93 1.60 -20.09
N ALA A 172 1.07 0.27 -20.20
CA ALA A 172 2.04 -0.35 -21.10
C ALA A 172 1.77 0.03 -22.55
N LYS A 173 0.52 -0.02 -23.00
CA LYS A 173 0.13 0.44 -24.34
C LYS A 173 0.47 1.91 -24.60
N LYS A 174 0.31 2.78 -23.59
CA LYS A 174 0.52 4.23 -23.73
C LYS A 174 1.99 4.63 -23.60
N TYR A 175 2.73 3.98 -22.71
CA TYR A 175 4.10 4.37 -22.35
C TYR A 175 5.16 3.34 -22.79
N GLY A 176 4.76 2.26 -23.46
CA GLY A 176 5.63 1.20 -23.93
C GLY A 176 5.91 0.11 -22.89
N LYS A 177 6.04 0.48 -21.62
CA LYS A 177 6.32 -0.45 -20.52
C LYS A 177 5.85 0.16 -19.18
N VAL A 178 5.52 -0.69 -18.21
CA VAL A 178 5.25 -0.28 -16.82
C VAL A 178 5.84 -1.30 -15.84
N ASN A 179 6.39 -0.83 -14.74
CA ASN A 179 6.90 -1.67 -13.66
C ASN A 179 5.79 -1.88 -12.61
N LEU A 180 5.44 -3.12 -12.32
CA LEU A 180 4.55 -3.49 -11.24
C LEU A 180 5.34 -4.17 -10.13
N ILE A 181 5.10 -3.78 -8.89
CA ILE A 181 5.79 -4.36 -7.74
C ILE A 181 4.74 -4.72 -6.68
N PRO A 182 4.55 -6.03 -6.39
CA PRO A 182 3.74 -6.45 -5.27
C PRO A 182 4.42 -6.06 -3.96
N VAL A 183 3.65 -5.58 -2.99
CA VAL A 183 4.15 -5.18 -1.68
C VAL A 183 3.34 -5.89 -0.61
N ALA A 184 3.95 -6.81 0.12
CA ALA A 184 3.33 -7.40 1.29
C ALA A 184 3.45 -6.46 2.49
N ILE A 185 2.39 -6.34 3.27
CA ILE A 185 2.32 -5.49 4.47
C ILE A 185 1.70 -6.32 5.59
N ASP A 186 2.44 -6.47 6.69
CA ASP A 186 1.96 -7.11 7.91
C ASP A 186 2.19 -6.22 9.14
N PHE A 187 1.41 -6.50 10.18
CA PHE A 187 1.47 -5.81 11.47
C PHE A 187 1.64 -6.87 12.56
N CYS A 188 2.86 -7.02 13.06
CA CYS A 188 3.24 -8.11 13.95
C CYS A 188 3.60 -7.61 15.34
N PHE A 189 3.15 -8.34 16.36
CA PHE A 189 3.59 -8.15 17.73
C PHE A 189 4.77 -9.10 18.00
N PHE A 190 5.97 -8.57 18.10
CA PHE A 190 7.15 -9.36 18.46
C PHE A 190 7.42 -9.32 19.98
N ARG A 191 7.84 -8.18 20.50
CA ARG A 191 8.23 -8.05 21.91
C ARG A 191 7.62 -6.89 22.65
N ASP A 192 7.09 -5.90 21.95
CA ASP A 192 6.44 -4.71 22.55
C ASP A 192 4.91 -4.86 22.50
N ASN A 193 4.23 -4.11 23.32
CA ASN A 193 2.77 -3.99 23.27
C ASN A 193 2.25 -3.18 22.07
N ARG A 194 3.15 -2.65 21.26
CA ARG A 194 2.85 -2.02 19.98
C ARG A 194 3.32 -2.95 18.85
N PRO A 195 2.54 -3.11 17.80
CA PRO A 195 2.97 -3.90 16.65
C PRO A 195 4.12 -3.23 15.91
N GLU A 196 4.89 -4.01 15.19
CA GLU A 196 5.81 -3.53 14.17
C GLU A 196 5.16 -3.62 12.80
N VAL A 197 5.49 -2.69 11.90
CA VAL A 197 5.16 -2.78 10.49
C VAL A 197 6.27 -3.57 9.81
N VAL A 198 5.88 -4.60 9.06
CA VAL A 198 6.79 -5.44 8.28
C VAL A 198 6.37 -5.37 6.82
N VAL A 199 7.32 -5.01 5.95
CA VAL A 199 7.07 -4.82 4.51
C VAL A 199 8.06 -5.63 3.69
N ASP A 200 7.56 -6.35 2.68
CA ASP A 200 8.40 -7.02 1.68
C ASP A 200 8.03 -6.52 0.27
N PHE A 201 9.02 -5.99 -0.47
CA PHE A 201 8.87 -5.68 -1.88
C PHE A 201 9.11 -6.96 -2.68
N GLY A 202 8.04 -7.56 -3.18
CA GLY A 202 8.13 -8.76 -3.98
C GLY A 202 8.78 -8.55 -5.34
N GLU A 203 8.91 -9.63 -6.08
CA GLU A 203 9.55 -9.62 -7.39
C GLU A 203 8.84 -8.68 -8.36
N ARG A 204 9.62 -7.86 -9.06
CA ARG A 204 9.12 -6.92 -10.06
C ARG A 204 8.56 -7.65 -11.28
N ILE A 205 7.41 -7.19 -11.73
CA ILE A 205 6.75 -7.63 -12.96
C ILE A 205 6.86 -6.50 -13.98
N GLU A 206 7.46 -6.79 -15.13
CA GLU A 206 7.47 -5.86 -16.25
C GLU A 206 6.26 -6.12 -17.13
N VAL A 207 5.50 -5.09 -17.43
CA VAL A 207 4.35 -5.15 -18.34
C VAL A 207 4.71 -4.42 -19.61
N THR A 208 4.70 -5.15 -20.69
CA THR A 208 5.05 -4.68 -22.05
C THR A 208 3.85 -4.83 -22.97
N ASN A 209 4.06 -4.62 -24.26
CA ASN A 209 3.03 -4.84 -25.26
C ASN A 209 2.54 -6.30 -25.32
N VAL A 210 3.33 -7.26 -24.82
CA VAL A 210 2.93 -8.68 -24.78
C VAL A 210 1.78 -8.89 -23.82
N GLU A 211 1.86 -8.30 -22.62
CA GLU A 211 0.82 -8.44 -21.60
C GLU A 211 -0.46 -7.64 -21.91
N VAL A 212 -0.38 -6.70 -22.86
CA VAL A 212 -1.55 -5.93 -23.32
C VAL A 212 -2.61 -6.81 -23.97
N ASP A 213 -2.18 -7.85 -24.68
CA ASP A 213 -3.05 -8.74 -25.45
C ASP A 213 -3.60 -9.94 -24.64
N ILE A 214 -3.10 -10.11 -23.40
CA ILE A 214 -3.63 -11.15 -22.50
C ILE A 214 -5.05 -10.77 -22.05
N ASP A 215 -5.94 -11.77 -21.95
CA ASP A 215 -7.27 -11.55 -21.39
C ASP A 215 -7.18 -10.89 -20.01
N ARG A 216 -7.98 -9.86 -19.79
CA ARG A 216 -7.91 -9.05 -18.57
C ARG A 216 -8.18 -9.83 -17.31
N LYS A 217 -9.08 -10.81 -17.36
CA LYS A 217 -9.41 -11.65 -16.20
C LYS A 217 -8.27 -12.61 -15.89
N GLU A 218 -7.69 -13.20 -16.92
CA GLU A 218 -6.50 -14.06 -16.80
C GLU A 218 -5.33 -13.28 -16.22
N TYR A 219 -5.05 -12.08 -16.75
CA TYR A 219 -3.99 -11.23 -16.24
C TYR A 219 -4.25 -10.75 -14.80
N THR A 220 -5.52 -10.50 -14.43
CA THR A 220 -5.91 -10.18 -13.06
C THR A 220 -5.58 -11.33 -12.10
N ASN A 221 -5.88 -12.58 -12.50
CA ASN A 221 -5.58 -13.77 -11.71
C ASN A 221 -4.06 -13.98 -11.55
N PHE A 222 -3.29 -13.75 -12.61
CA PHE A 222 -1.83 -13.78 -12.55
C PHE A 222 -1.28 -12.78 -11.53
N LEU A 223 -1.73 -11.52 -11.55
CA LEU A 223 -1.29 -10.50 -10.60
C LEU A 223 -1.72 -10.82 -9.16
N ALA A 224 -2.90 -11.41 -8.97
CA ALA A 224 -3.37 -11.85 -7.68
C ALA A 224 -2.51 -13.00 -7.11
N ALA A 225 -2.11 -13.95 -7.96
CA ALA A 225 -1.19 -15.02 -7.59
C ALA A 225 0.19 -14.47 -7.16
N LYS A 226 0.73 -13.48 -7.89
CA LYS A 226 2.00 -12.84 -7.55
C LYS A 226 1.99 -12.11 -6.21
N LEU A 227 0.89 -11.41 -5.90
CA LEU A 227 0.74 -10.80 -4.57
C LEU A 227 0.59 -11.86 -3.48
N THR A 228 -0.18 -12.92 -3.74
CA THR A 228 -0.35 -14.03 -2.80
C THR A 228 1.00 -14.66 -2.48
N GLU A 229 1.80 -14.97 -3.50
CA GLU A 229 3.15 -15.51 -3.34
C GLU A 229 4.04 -14.60 -2.47
N THR A 230 4.01 -13.29 -2.71
CA THR A 230 4.78 -12.30 -1.93
C THR A 230 4.34 -12.29 -0.46
N CYS A 231 3.03 -12.26 -0.21
CA CYS A 231 2.48 -12.28 1.15
C CYS A 231 2.80 -13.59 1.89
N ASP A 232 2.71 -14.73 1.21
CA ASP A 232 2.98 -16.03 1.81
C ASP A 232 4.48 -16.22 2.12
N LYS A 233 5.36 -15.74 1.23
CA LYS A 233 6.81 -15.69 1.50
C LYS A 233 7.12 -14.83 2.73
N GLN A 234 6.52 -13.64 2.83
CA GLN A 234 6.69 -12.79 4.01
C GLN A 234 6.17 -13.46 5.28
N PHE A 235 4.97 -14.05 5.23
CA PHE A 235 4.41 -14.77 6.36
C PHE A 235 5.34 -15.89 6.84
N MET A 236 5.93 -16.67 5.93
CA MET A 236 6.89 -17.72 6.27
C MET A 236 8.14 -17.15 6.94
N LYS A 237 8.72 -16.07 6.41
CA LYS A 237 9.89 -15.42 7.03
C LYS A 237 9.58 -14.93 8.45
N ILE A 238 8.41 -14.30 8.64
CA ILE A 238 7.97 -13.82 9.96
C ILE A 238 7.80 -14.99 10.94
N SER A 239 7.12 -16.06 10.51
CA SER A 239 6.86 -17.24 11.35
C SER A 239 8.13 -17.99 11.76
N GLN A 240 9.18 -17.90 10.95
CA GLN A 240 10.49 -18.49 11.22
C GLN A 240 11.45 -17.54 11.95
N GLY A 241 11.01 -16.32 12.29
CA GLY A 241 11.86 -15.33 12.92
C GLY A 241 12.90 -14.68 12.00
N GLN A 242 12.81 -14.91 10.69
CA GLN A 242 13.78 -14.43 9.67
C GLN A 242 13.52 -12.98 9.26
N VAL A 243 13.44 -12.06 10.24
CA VAL A 243 13.23 -10.62 10.03
C VAL A 243 14.41 -9.78 10.51
N GLU A 244 15.49 -10.41 10.93
CA GLU A 244 16.67 -9.72 11.47
C GLU A 244 17.39 -8.90 10.40
N ASP A 245 17.46 -9.41 9.18
CA ASP A 245 18.13 -8.76 8.04
C ASP A 245 17.29 -7.65 7.38
N TYR A 246 16.08 -7.37 7.90
CA TYR A 246 15.25 -6.32 7.36
C TYR A 246 15.82 -4.94 7.71
N GLU A 247 15.84 -4.06 6.73
CA GLU A 247 16.16 -2.66 6.92
C GLU A 247 15.09 -1.94 7.76
N PHE A 248 15.48 -0.87 8.45
CA PHE A 248 14.55 -0.07 9.25
C PHE A 248 14.26 1.29 8.58
N LEU A 249 12.99 1.59 8.37
CA LEU A 249 12.57 2.95 8.12
C LEU A 249 12.65 3.80 9.39
N PHE A 250 12.27 3.22 10.53
CA PHE A 250 12.57 3.73 11.87
C PHE A 250 12.70 2.57 12.87
N LYS A 251 13.64 2.75 13.79
CA LYS A 251 13.91 1.80 14.89
C LYS A 251 13.04 2.09 16.10
N PRO A 252 12.89 1.11 17.02
CA PRO A 252 12.17 1.31 18.26
C PRO A 252 12.75 2.49 19.04
N LYS A 253 11.87 3.38 19.51
CA LYS A 253 12.25 4.40 20.48
C LYS A 253 11.72 3.97 21.84
N LEU A 254 12.60 3.64 22.77
CA LEU A 254 12.21 3.40 24.15
C LEU A 254 11.54 4.66 24.68
N LYS A 255 10.33 4.53 25.20
CA LYS A 255 9.65 5.61 25.90
C LYS A 255 10.50 6.03 27.12
N TRP A 256 10.54 7.31 27.43
CA TRP A 256 11.39 7.86 28.49
C TRP A 256 11.23 7.15 29.84
N TYR A 257 10.01 6.75 30.22
CA TYR A 257 9.76 6.02 31.47
C TYR A 257 10.37 4.60 31.45
N ARG A 258 10.40 3.91 30.31
CA ARG A 258 11.11 2.62 30.16
C ARG A 258 12.62 2.78 30.27
N ARG A 259 13.18 3.89 29.81
CA ARG A 259 14.60 4.21 30.01
C ARG A 259 14.93 4.40 31.48
N ILE A 260 14.02 5.03 32.25
CA ILE A 260 14.17 5.16 33.69
C ILE A 260 14.04 3.78 34.35
N GLU A 261 13.06 2.99 33.97
CA GLU A 261 12.86 1.64 34.49
C GLU A 261 14.07 0.74 34.23
N GLN A 262 14.67 0.78 33.02
CA GLN A 262 15.93 0.09 32.72
C GLN A 262 17.07 0.51 33.63
N ARG A 263 17.22 1.83 33.85
CA ARG A 263 18.26 2.36 34.74
C ARG A 263 18.06 1.93 36.17
N LEU A 264 16.82 1.89 36.64
CA LEU A 264 16.49 1.51 38.01
C LEU A 264 16.64 0.00 38.25
N LYS A 265 16.25 -0.81 37.27
CA LYS A 265 16.29 -2.28 37.39
C LYS A 265 17.65 -2.88 36.98
N ARG A 266 18.60 -2.08 36.46
CA ARG A 266 19.86 -2.55 35.86
C ARG A 266 19.69 -3.70 34.86
N ILE A 267 18.56 -3.70 34.15
CA ILE A 267 18.23 -4.70 33.14
C ILE A 267 18.51 -4.10 31.76
N ASP A 268 19.43 -4.70 31.03
CA ASP A 268 19.62 -4.40 29.61
C ASP A 268 18.46 -5.05 28.85
N ILE A 269 17.49 -4.20 28.44
CA ILE A 269 16.50 -4.65 27.47
C ILE A 269 17.15 -4.48 26.09
N PRO A 270 17.34 -5.56 25.32
CA PRO A 270 17.97 -5.46 24.00
C PRO A 270 17.21 -4.43 23.13
N GLU A 271 17.94 -3.52 22.50
CA GLU A 271 17.37 -2.48 21.63
C GLU A 271 16.73 -3.03 20.36
N SER A 272 17.08 -4.25 20.00
CA SER A 272 16.49 -4.98 18.88
C SER A 272 16.11 -6.39 19.37
N GLY A 273 14.85 -6.65 19.41
CA GLY A 273 14.41 -8.01 19.65
C GLY A 273 14.48 -8.84 18.39
N VAL A 274 14.96 -10.05 18.59
CA VAL A 274 15.17 -11.18 17.69
C VAL A 274 16.19 -10.94 16.63
#